data_c1faa9db775f56a4615b84e2c15d297e
#
_entry.id   c1faa9db775f56a4615b84e2c15d297e
#
_cell.length_a   1.000
_cell.length_b   1.000
_cell.length_c   1.000
_cell.angle_alpha   90.00
_cell.angle_beta   90.00
_cell.angle_gamma   90.00
#
_symmetry.space_group_name_H-M   'P 1'
#
loop_
_entity.id
_entity.type
_entity.pdbx_description
1 polymer ?
#
loop_
_entity_poly.entity_id
_entity_poly.type
_entity_poly.pdbx_seq_one_letter_code
_entity_poly.pdbx_strand_id
1 'polypeptide(L)'
;MVVLSVYVDGSSQGNPGLAGIGVVACDEKGQVVATRQRPLPSATNNEAEYQAVLEGLRLARELGASEVIVFSDSELVVRQLQGAYQVRSEGLKGLWREAKALMRQFRRCEIRHIPREQNAQANQLAQQASGLASFRPRAVKIAPSILSADFRRLGEVVRELTESGADWVHFDVMDGHFVPNISFGLPVIEALRPETSLPFDVHLMIAEPERYVDAFVKAGADIVAVHVEATAHLHRLVARIKELGAKASVALNPATPAEWIRPILPLLDVVLVMTVDPGFAGQKFLPFVLDKVRTVRRWMDEQGLTAELEVDGGVTAANAADCVAAGATVLVSASGIFQSGLPIPDAIEALRQAVKKVTGDGTEKEGEPPSEGCRCGSLREAEKG
;
A
#
# COMPACT_ATOMS: atom_id res chain seq x y z
N MET A 1 6.80 -42.47 -10.14
CA MET A 1 6.74 -42.03 -8.74
C MET A 1 6.97 -40.52 -8.79
N VAL A 2 6.06 -39.70 -8.26
CA VAL A 2 6.20 -38.23 -8.34
C VAL A 2 6.88 -37.75 -7.06
N VAL A 3 8.03 -37.10 -7.21
CA VAL A 3 8.79 -36.48 -6.11
C VAL A 3 8.76 -34.96 -6.35
N LEU A 4 8.38 -34.19 -5.34
CA LEU A 4 8.30 -32.74 -5.43
C LEU A 4 9.14 -32.04 -4.36
N SER A 5 9.79 -30.96 -4.74
CA SER A 5 10.38 -29.95 -3.86
C SER A 5 9.40 -28.77 -3.74
N VAL A 6 8.95 -28.47 -2.53
CA VAL A 6 7.92 -27.45 -2.29
C VAL A 6 8.49 -26.36 -1.40
N TYR A 7 8.60 -25.16 -1.94
CA TYR A 7 9.06 -23.95 -1.25
C TYR A 7 7.85 -23.18 -0.73
N VAL A 8 7.88 -22.84 0.55
CA VAL A 8 6.74 -22.18 1.21
C VAL A 8 7.20 -20.98 2.03
N ASP A 9 6.37 -19.93 2.03
CA ASP A 9 6.56 -18.73 2.85
C ASP A 9 5.23 -18.19 3.32
N GLY A 10 5.21 -17.66 4.55
CA GLY A 10 4.11 -16.93 5.13
C GLY A 10 4.53 -15.54 5.56
N SER A 11 3.80 -14.52 5.12
CA SER A 11 4.06 -13.12 5.44
C SER A 11 2.89 -12.50 6.17
N SER A 12 3.15 -11.67 7.20
CA SER A 12 2.14 -10.92 7.93
C SER A 12 2.55 -9.45 8.10
N GLN A 13 1.61 -8.54 7.84
CA GLN A 13 1.75 -7.09 8.08
C GLN A 13 1.28 -6.74 9.49
N GLY A 14 2.07 -7.04 10.48
CA GLY A 14 1.74 -6.91 11.89
C GLY A 14 1.63 -8.29 12.57
N ASN A 15 1.41 -8.30 13.88
CA ASN A 15 1.45 -9.56 14.62
C ASN A 15 0.40 -9.60 15.74
N PRO A 16 -0.90 -9.88 15.39
CA PRO A 16 -1.46 -10.28 14.09
C PRO A 16 -1.71 -9.12 13.12
N GLY A 17 -1.85 -9.44 11.82
CA GLY A 17 -2.17 -8.48 10.76
C GLY A 17 -2.60 -9.15 9.45
N LEU A 18 -2.80 -8.35 8.39
CA LEU A 18 -3.05 -8.88 7.05
C LEU A 18 -1.90 -9.81 6.66
N ALA A 19 -2.23 -10.99 6.20
CA ALA A 19 -1.23 -12.00 5.93
C ALA A 19 -1.45 -12.68 4.57
N GLY A 20 -0.42 -13.32 4.05
CA GLY A 20 -0.49 -14.06 2.80
C GLY A 20 0.46 -15.24 2.83
N ILE A 21 0.19 -16.21 1.99
CA ILE A 21 1.03 -17.37 1.79
C ILE A 21 1.47 -17.49 0.35
N GLY A 22 2.68 -17.98 0.15
CA GLY A 22 3.27 -18.30 -1.15
C GLY A 22 3.81 -19.72 -1.17
N VAL A 23 3.54 -20.44 -2.26
CA VAL A 23 3.97 -21.81 -2.48
C VAL A 23 4.49 -21.96 -3.90
N VAL A 24 5.64 -22.61 -4.04
CA VAL A 24 6.24 -22.98 -5.33
C VAL A 24 6.57 -24.47 -5.30
N ALA A 25 5.98 -25.24 -6.19
CA ALA A 25 6.28 -26.67 -6.34
C ALA A 25 7.18 -26.91 -7.56
N CYS A 26 8.26 -27.64 -7.37
CA CYS A 26 9.21 -28.00 -8.40
C CYS A 26 9.33 -29.52 -8.55
N ASP A 27 9.59 -29.98 -9.78
CA ASP A 27 9.91 -31.39 -10.07
C ASP A 27 11.35 -31.77 -9.67
N GLU A 28 11.73 -33.01 -9.93
CA GLU A 28 13.10 -33.53 -9.66
C GLU A 28 14.19 -32.80 -10.46
N LYS A 29 13.83 -32.12 -11.56
CA LYS A 29 14.77 -31.34 -12.38
C LYS A 29 14.88 -29.90 -11.91
N GLY A 30 14.13 -29.49 -10.87
CA GLY A 30 14.05 -28.12 -10.39
C GLY A 30 13.19 -27.21 -11.26
N GLN A 31 12.35 -27.77 -12.16
CA GLN A 31 11.43 -26.97 -12.94
C GLN A 31 10.15 -26.71 -12.11
N VAL A 32 9.67 -25.47 -12.13
CA VAL A 32 8.43 -25.09 -11.46
C VAL A 32 7.26 -25.76 -12.18
N VAL A 33 6.51 -26.60 -11.46
CA VAL A 33 5.33 -27.30 -11.99
C VAL A 33 4.03 -26.67 -11.53
N ALA A 34 4.04 -25.96 -10.40
CA ALA A 34 2.87 -25.20 -9.93
C ALA A 34 3.32 -24.11 -8.94
N THR A 35 2.52 -23.06 -8.89
CA THR A 35 2.61 -22.02 -7.86
C THR A 35 1.24 -21.78 -7.24
N ARG A 36 1.21 -21.37 -5.99
CA ARG A 36 -0.01 -20.97 -5.31
C ARG A 36 0.24 -19.79 -4.39
N GLN A 37 -0.68 -18.84 -4.38
CA GLN A 37 -0.68 -17.77 -3.41
C GLN A 37 -2.10 -17.56 -2.90
N ARG A 38 -2.25 -17.18 -1.63
CA ARG A 38 -3.55 -16.95 -1.02
C ARG A 38 -3.45 -15.92 0.11
N PRO A 39 -4.32 -14.88 0.10
CA PRO A 39 -4.41 -13.97 1.25
C PRO A 39 -5.02 -14.70 2.44
N LEU A 40 -4.60 -14.29 3.64
CA LEU A 40 -5.16 -14.69 4.92
C LEU A 40 -5.84 -13.48 5.56
N PRO A 41 -7.01 -13.64 6.23
CA PRO A 41 -7.77 -12.50 6.76
C PRO A 41 -7.00 -11.73 7.83
N SER A 42 -6.48 -12.39 8.83
CA SER A 42 -5.58 -11.85 9.85
C SER A 42 -4.84 -13.01 10.48
N ALA A 43 -3.52 -12.91 10.56
CA ALA A 43 -2.69 -13.94 11.19
C ALA A 43 -1.42 -13.33 11.78
N THR A 44 -0.86 -13.99 12.77
CA THR A 44 0.52 -13.74 13.18
C THR A 44 1.49 -14.28 12.13
N ASN A 45 2.73 -13.81 12.12
CA ASN A 45 3.74 -14.31 11.19
C ASN A 45 3.88 -15.83 11.26
N ASN A 46 3.93 -16.38 12.48
CA ASN A 46 4.05 -17.83 12.66
C ASN A 46 2.82 -18.61 12.18
N GLU A 47 1.61 -18.07 12.32
CA GLU A 47 0.39 -18.68 11.75
C GLU A 47 0.42 -18.67 10.24
N ALA A 48 0.85 -17.57 9.60
CA ALA A 48 1.00 -17.48 8.15
C ALA A 48 2.01 -18.52 7.63
N GLU A 49 3.14 -18.67 8.29
CA GLU A 49 4.15 -19.68 7.96
C GLU A 49 3.59 -21.12 8.04
N TYR A 50 2.85 -21.45 9.12
CA TYR A 50 2.17 -22.75 9.20
C TYR A 50 1.13 -22.96 8.10
N GLN A 51 0.34 -21.92 7.79
CA GLN A 51 -0.64 -21.98 6.70
C GLN A 51 0.03 -22.21 5.34
N ALA A 52 1.21 -21.63 5.12
CA ALA A 52 2.00 -21.85 3.90
C ALA A 52 2.46 -23.32 3.80
N VAL A 53 2.95 -23.91 4.89
CA VAL A 53 3.30 -25.34 4.92
C VAL A 53 2.08 -26.22 4.62
N LEU A 54 0.93 -25.94 5.24
CA LEU A 54 -0.32 -26.68 4.99
C LEU A 54 -0.73 -26.62 3.52
N GLU A 55 -0.68 -25.43 2.94
CA GLU A 55 -1.04 -25.23 1.53
C GLU A 55 -0.06 -25.94 0.59
N GLY A 56 1.24 -25.90 0.90
CA GLY A 56 2.27 -26.61 0.14
C GLY A 56 2.06 -28.13 0.14
N LEU A 57 1.72 -28.71 1.29
CA LEU A 57 1.43 -30.13 1.41
C LEU A 57 0.14 -30.52 0.66
N ARG A 58 -0.90 -29.66 0.70
CA ARG A 58 -2.13 -29.87 -0.07
C ARG A 58 -1.86 -29.83 -1.56
N LEU A 59 -1.11 -28.84 -2.04
CA LEU A 59 -0.73 -28.71 -3.45
C LEU A 59 0.08 -29.93 -3.92
N ALA A 60 1.06 -30.38 -3.13
CA ALA A 60 1.83 -31.58 -3.47
C ALA A 60 0.95 -32.84 -3.61
N ARG A 61 -0.05 -32.99 -2.74
CA ARG A 61 -1.03 -34.09 -2.83
C ARG A 61 -1.91 -33.98 -4.08
N GLU A 62 -2.40 -32.80 -4.41
CA GLU A 62 -3.21 -32.55 -5.63
C GLU A 62 -2.42 -32.89 -6.89
N LEU A 63 -1.10 -32.62 -6.90
CA LEU A 63 -0.19 -32.99 -7.99
C LEU A 63 0.20 -34.48 -8.00
N GLY A 64 -0.35 -35.28 -7.08
CA GLY A 64 -0.12 -36.72 -7.02
C GLY A 64 1.27 -37.12 -6.51
N ALA A 65 1.95 -36.25 -5.74
CA ALA A 65 3.24 -36.54 -5.18
C ALA A 65 3.17 -37.72 -4.21
N SER A 66 4.10 -38.65 -4.35
CA SER A 66 4.32 -39.75 -3.38
C SER A 66 5.39 -39.40 -2.34
N GLU A 67 6.34 -38.57 -2.71
CA GLU A 67 7.40 -38.06 -1.85
C GLU A 67 7.48 -36.53 -1.98
N VAL A 68 7.70 -35.84 -0.86
CA VAL A 68 7.78 -34.37 -0.82
C VAL A 68 8.87 -33.90 0.12
N ILE A 69 9.64 -32.90 -0.31
CA ILE A 69 10.55 -32.16 0.53
C ILE A 69 10.03 -30.72 0.60
N VAL A 70 9.63 -30.27 1.79
CA VAL A 70 9.18 -28.89 2.02
C VAL A 70 10.36 -28.05 2.46
N PHE A 71 10.52 -26.89 1.85
CA PHE A 71 11.55 -25.90 2.19
C PHE A 71 10.89 -24.64 2.73
N SER A 72 11.37 -24.14 3.88
CA SER A 72 10.91 -22.90 4.52
C SER A 72 12.10 -22.18 5.16
N ASP A 73 12.08 -20.85 5.17
CA ASP A 73 13.05 -19.99 5.87
C ASP A 73 12.61 -19.65 7.31
N SER A 74 11.47 -20.19 7.77
CA SER A 74 11.03 -20.11 9.15
C SER A 74 11.67 -21.22 10.00
N GLU A 75 12.80 -20.91 10.65
CA GLU A 75 13.49 -21.88 11.53
C GLU A 75 12.56 -22.43 12.61
N LEU A 76 11.71 -21.57 13.20
CA LEU A 76 10.77 -21.98 14.24
C LEU A 76 9.82 -23.08 13.76
N VAL A 77 9.15 -22.87 12.62
CA VAL A 77 8.18 -23.82 12.07
C VAL A 77 8.85 -25.12 11.68
N VAL A 78 10.02 -25.05 11.03
CA VAL A 78 10.81 -26.24 10.65
C VAL A 78 11.20 -27.05 11.88
N ARG A 79 11.78 -26.43 12.92
CA ARG A 79 12.20 -27.10 14.15
C ARG A 79 11.02 -27.72 14.92
N GLN A 80 9.86 -27.06 14.92
CA GLN A 80 8.65 -27.60 15.55
C GLN A 80 8.10 -28.82 14.79
N LEU A 81 8.08 -28.77 13.46
CA LEU A 81 7.62 -29.90 12.64
C LEU A 81 8.61 -31.08 12.62
N GLN A 82 9.90 -30.82 12.77
CA GLN A 82 10.91 -31.87 12.99
C GLN A 82 10.84 -32.50 14.41
N GLY A 83 10.16 -31.83 15.37
CA GLY A 83 10.05 -32.29 16.75
C GLY A 83 11.19 -31.82 17.64
N ALA A 84 12.10 -30.96 17.14
CA ALA A 84 13.21 -30.41 17.94
C ALA A 84 12.72 -29.33 18.92
N TYR A 85 11.64 -28.61 18.60
CA TYR A 85 11.02 -27.58 19.43
C TYR A 85 9.57 -27.93 19.78
N GLN A 86 9.17 -27.61 21.02
CA GLN A 86 7.79 -27.79 21.48
C GLN A 86 6.91 -26.62 20.98
N VAL A 87 5.66 -26.92 20.55
CA VAL A 87 4.65 -25.92 20.24
C VAL A 87 3.93 -25.53 21.53
N ARG A 88 4.23 -24.34 22.06
CA ARG A 88 3.63 -23.82 23.31
C ARG A 88 2.38 -23.01 23.06
N SER A 89 2.30 -22.27 21.94
CA SER A 89 1.15 -21.44 21.57
C SER A 89 -0.07 -22.31 21.24
N GLU A 90 -1.20 -22.06 21.89
CA GLU A 90 -2.46 -22.78 21.61
C GLU A 90 -2.93 -22.55 20.18
N GLY A 91 -2.80 -21.34 19.64
CA GLY A 91 -3.16 -21.03 18.24
C GLY A 91 -2.37 -21.84 17.21
N LEU A 92 -1.11 -22.17 17.52
CA LEU A 92 -0.26 -22.96 16.62
C LEU A 92 -0.44 -24.47 16.77
N LYS A 93 -0.94 -24.95 17.91
CA LYS A 93 -1.12 -26.41 18.14
C LYS A 93 -2.05 -27.07 17.15
N GLY A 94 -3.13 -26.37 16.75
CA GLY A 94 -4.08 -26.85 15.73
C GLY A 94 -3.39 -27.03 14.39
N LEU A 95 -2.71 -25.99 13.92
CA LEU A 95 -1.99 -25.97 12.65
C LEU A 95 -0.86 -27.00 12.61
N TRP A 96 -0.12 -27.12 13.71
CA TRP A 96 0.93 -28.15 13.85
C TRP A 96 0.37 -29.57 13.72
N ARG A 97 -0.76 -29.88 14.41
CA ARG A 97 -1.38 -31.22 14.31
C ARG A 97 -1.83 -31.52 12.88
N GLU A 98 -2.43 -30.57 12.22
CA GLU A 98 -2.87 -30.68 10.85
C GLU A 98 -1.70 -30.92 9.88
N ALA A 99 -0.62 -30.12 10.01
CA ALA A 99 0.59 -30.29 9.20
C ALA A 99 1.19 -31.68 9.39
N LYS A 100 1.32 -32.16 10.64
CA LYS A 100 1.80 -33.51 10.94
C LYS A 100 0.90 -34.60 10.37
N ALA A 101 -0.42 -34.38 10.34
CA ALA A 101 -1.37 -35.31 9.74
C ALA A 101 -1.24 -35.37 8.22
N LEU A 102 -1.06 -34.23 7.56
CA LEU A 102 -0.82 -34.15 6.10
C LEU A 102 0.53 -34.78 5.72
N MET A 103 1.59 -34.50 6.46
CA MET A 103 2.91 -35.08 6.21
C MET A 103 2.89 -36.63 6.21
N ARG A 104 2.08 -37.25 7.09
CA ARG A 104 1.95 -38.72 7.19
C ARG A 104 1.24 -39.36 5.99
N GLN A 105 0.58 -38.58 5.13
CA GLN A 105 -0.11 -39.07 3.96
C GLN A 105 0.84 -39.36 2.78
N PHE A 106 2.07 -38.86 2.84
CA PHE A 106 3.08 -39.13 1.84
C PHE A 106 3.91 -40.37 2.24
N ARG A 107 4.41 -41.07 1.26
CA ARG A 107 5.34 -42.19 1.49
C ARG A 107 6.62 -41.69 2.18
N ARG A 108 7.10 -40.49 1.77
CA ARG A 108 8.21 -39.77 2.40
C ARG A 108 7.88 -38.29 2.39
N CYS A 109 7.98 -37.67 3.56
CA CYS A 109 7.81 -36.23 3.71
C CYS A 109 8.88 -35.69 4.64
N GLU A 110 9.69 -34.76 4.15
CA GLU A 110 10.71 -34.06 4.91
C GLU A 110 10.41 -32.57 4.91
N ILE A 111 10.81 -31.87 5.97
CA ILE A 111 10.83 -30.41 6.01
C ILE A 111 12.26 -29.94 6.31
N ARG A 112 12.74 -28.97 5.57
CA ARG A 112 14.11 -28.44 5.67
C ARG A 112 14.09 -26.92 5.77
N HIS A 113 14.95 -26.40 6.65
CA HIS A 113 15.22 -24.97 6.71
C HIS A 113 16.19 -24.57 5.61
N ILE A 114 15.92 -23.44 4.96
CA ILE A 114 16.79 -22.80 3.96
C ILE A 114 16.95 -21.32 4.29
N PRO A 115 18.06 -20.70 3.88
CA PRO A 115 18.20 -19.24 3.93
C PRO A 115 17.14 -18.53 3.10
N ARG A 116 16.75 -17.31 3.52
CA ARG A 116 15.69 -16.51 2.88
C ARG A 116 15.96 -16.24 1.41
N GLU A 117 17.22 -16.05 1.04
CA GLU A 117 17.66 -15.81 -0.34
C GLU A 117 17.33 -17.00 -1.26
N GLN A 118 17.30 -18.22 -0.71
CA GLN A 118 16.94 -19.43 -1.45
C GLN A 118 15.42 -19.66 -1.51
N ASN A 119 14.62 -18.87 -0.76
CA ASN A 119 13.16 -18.92 -0.72
C ASN A 119 12.50 -17.72 -1.44
N ALA A 120 13.27 -16.98 -2.23
CA ALA A 120 12.86 -15.68 -2.80
C ALA A 120 11.53 -15.72 -3.54
N GLN A 121 11.26 -16.77 -4.34
CA GLN A 121 10.04 -16.88 -5.13
C GLN A 121 8.80 -17.13 -4.25
N ALA A 122 8.88 -18.00 -3.25
CA ALA A 122 7.78 -18.24 -2.31
C ALA A 122 7.54 -16.98 -1.44
N ASN A 123 8.61 -16.31 -0.98
CA ASN A 123 8.54 -15.03 -0.28
C ASN A 123 7.81 -13.97 -1.12
N GLN A 124 8.14 -13.82 -2.40
CA GLN A 124 7.49 -12.88 -3.30
C GLN A 124 5.98 -13.16 -3.41
N LEU A 125 5.58 -14.43 -3.58
CA LEU A 125 4.19 -14.84 -3.66
C LEU A 125 3.44 -14.57 -2.34
N ALA A 126 4.06 -14.85 -1.18
CA ALA A 126 3.47 -14.57 0.13
C ALA A 126 3.27 -13.07 0.36
N GLN A 127 4.25 -12.26 0.00
CA GLN A 127 4.17 -10.80 0.04
C GLN A 127 3.09 -10.26 -0.90
N GLN A 128 2.99 -10.77 -2.13
CA GLN A 128 1.91 -10.44 -3.06
C GLN A 128 0.55 -10.76 -2.47
N ALA A 129 0.40 -11.95 -1.89
CA ALA A 129 -0.84 -12.39 -1.28
C ALA A 129 -1.22 -11.58 -0.03
N SER A 130 -0.24 -11.09 0.74
CA SER A 130 -0.48 -10.21 1.90
C SER A 130 -0.74 -8.74 1.52
N GLY A 131 -0.70 -8.41 0.22
CA GLY A 131 -0.83 -7.04 -0.27
C GLY A 131 0.46 -6.21 -0.18
N LEU A 132 1.60 -6.84 0.14
CA LEU A 132 2.89 -6.15 0.26
C LEU A 132 3.66 -6.01 -1.05
N ALA A 133 3.34 -6.80 -2.08
CA ALA A 133 4.23 -6.94 -3.23
C ALA A 133 3.71 -6.39 -4.55
N SER A 134 2.49 -5.89 -4.63
CA SER A 134 1.95 -5.39 -5.90
C SER A 134 2.05 -3.89 -6.09
N PHE A 135 2.46 -3.16 -5.06
CA PHE A 135 2.66 -1.75 -5.20
C PHE A 135 4.10 -1.46 -5.67
N ARG A 136 4.34 -1.49 -7.00
CA ARG A 136 5.37 -0.62 -7.57
C ARG A 136 4.77 0.78 -7.57
N PRO A 137 5.25 1.70 -6.74
CA PRO A 137 4.69 3.04 -6.73
C PRO A 137 4.89 3.61 -8.13
N ARG A 138 3.79 4.01 -8.76
CA ARG A 138 3.83 5.04 -9.79
C ARG A 138 4.60 6.21 -9.19
N ALA A 139 5.21 7.05 -10.01
CA ALA A 139 5.93 8.22 -9.50
C ALA A 139 5.08 8.90 -8.42
N VAL A 140 5.57 8.90 -7.18
CA VAL A 140 4.84 9.48 -6.04
C VAL A 140 4.77 10.98 -6.23
N LYS A 141 3.58 11.54 -6.12
CA LYS A 141 3.31 12.96 -6.26
C LYS A 141 3.42 13.67 -4.93
N ILE A 142 3.98 14.86 -4.95
CA ILE A 142 4.02 15.76 -3.80
C ILE A 142 3.05 16.91 -4.07
N ALA A 143 2.09 17.07 -3.17
CA ALA A 143 1.05 18.09 -3.18
C ALA A 143 1.20 19.03 -1.98
N PRO A 144 2.00 20.12 -2.07
CA PRO A 144 2.12 21.09 -0.99
C PRO A 144 0.78 21.75 -0.69
N SER A 145 0.32 21.69 0.59
CA SER A 145 -0.87 22.44 1.01
C SER A 145 -0.47 23.86 1.42
N ILE A 146 -1.00 24.83 0.70
CA ILE A 146 -0.74 26.25 0.97
C ILE A 146 -1.38 26.78 2.26
N LEU A 147 -2.14 25.95 2.96
CA LEU A 147 -2.71 26.32 4.28
C LEU A 147 -1.65 26.76 5.31
N SER A 148 -0.41 26.24 5.21
CA SER A 148 0.70 26.62 6.08
C SER A 148 1.63 27.66 5.47
N ALA A 149 1.35 28.19 4.28
CA ALA A 149 2.15 29.18 3.61
C ALA A 149 1.89 30.62 4.14
N ASP A 150 2.73 31.57 3.77
CA ASP A 150 2.49 33.00 4.03
C ASP A 150 1.40 33.54 3.09
N PHE A 151 0.20 33.73 3.61
CA PHE A 151 -0.97 34.20 2.84
C PHE A 151 -0.78 35.55 2.18
N ARG A 152 0.16 36.38 2.64
CA ARG A 152 0.48 37.67 2.01
C ARG A 152 1.20 37.50 0.67
N ARG A 153 1.76 36.33 0.40
CA ARG A 153 2.66 36.05 -0.73
C ARG A 153 2.25 34.78 -1.51
N LEU A 154 0.98 34.38 -1.44
CA LEU A 154 0.54 33.09 -2.04
C LEU A 154 0.87 32.97 -3.53
N GLY A 155 0.77 34.04 -4.32
CA GLY A 155 1.14 34.03 -5.74
C GLY A 155 2.64 33.70 -5.95
N GLU A 156 3.52 34.29 -5.13
CA GLU A 156 4.96 33.98 -5.18
C GLU A 156 5.22 32.53 -4.75
N VAL A 157 4.55 32.10 -3.68
CA VAL A 157 4.66 30.73 -3.18
C VAL A 157 4.26 29.71 -4.24
N VAL A 158 3.13 29.90 -4.93
CA VAL A 158 2.65 28.95 -5.96
C VAL A 158 3.61 28.89 -7.14
N ARG A 159 4.22 30.02 -7.55
CA ARG A 159 5.30 30.01 -8.56
C ARG A 159 6.52 29.22 -8.08
N GLU A 160 6.97 29.47 -6.83
CA GLU A 160 8.11 28.79 -6.25
C GLU A 160 7.86 27.27 -6.12
N LEU A 161 6.64 26.83 -5.77
CA LEU A 161 6.26 25.41 -5.76
C LEU A 161 6.38 24.77 -7.15
N THR A 162 5.99 25.52 -8.19
CA THR A 162 6.08 25.08 -9.59
C THR A 162 7.56 24.89 -9.99
N GLU A 163 8.40 25.85 -9.70
CA GLU A 163 9.84 25.81 -9.98
C GLU A 163 10.58 24.74 -9.17
N SER A 164 10.07 24.43 -7.96
CA SER A 164 10.62 23.39 -7.07
C SER A 164 10.18 21.98 -7.41
N GLY A 165 9.38 21.81 -8.47
CA GLY A 165 8.95 20.49 -8.95
C GLY A 165 7.87 19.83 -8.09
N ALA A 166 6.98 20.59 -7.46
CA ALA A 166 5.73 20.07 -6.92
C ALA A 166 4.87 19.49 -8.06
N ASP A 167 4.04 18.49 -7.75
CA ASP A 167 3.18 17.85 -8.75
C ASP A 167 1.78 18.46 -8.78
N TRP A 168 1.25 18.86 -7.61
CA TRP A 168 -0.04 19.54 -7.45
C TRP A 168 0.10 20.71 -6.48
N VAL A 169 -0.91 21.58 -6.41
CA VAL A 169 -1.08 22.57 -5.33
C VAL A 169 -2.34 22.19 -4.57
N HIS A 170 -2.23 21.92 -3.29
CA HIS A 170 -3.35 21.50 -2.45
C HIS A 170 -3.96 22.69 -1.68
N PHE A 171 -5.30 22.74 -1.68
CA PHE A 171 -6.09 23.81 -1.10
C PHE A 171 -7.06 23.26 -0.04
N ASP A 172 -6.82 23.50 1.21
CA ASP A 172 -7.69 23.14 2.33
C ASP A 172 -8.76 24.21 2.56
N VAL A 173 -9.95 24.02 1.98
CA VAL A 173 -11.09 24.93 2.11
C VAL A 173 -11.95 24.54 3.30
N MET A 174 -12.12 25.45 4.25
CA MET A 174 -12.81 25.22 5.53
C MET A 174 -13.87 26.30 5.76
N ASP A 175 -15.05 25.89 6.24
CA ASP A 175 -16.23 26.76 6.39
C ASP A 175 -16.62 27.09 7.84
N GLY A 176 -15.92 26.53 8.82
CA GLY A 176 -16.26 26.70 10.24
C GLY A 176 -17.51 25.91 10.67
N HIS A 177 -18.06 25.06 9.79
CA HIS A 177 -19.22 24.21 10.05
C HIS A 177 -18.85 22.74 10.04
N PHE A 178 -18.32 22.25 8.94
CA PHE A 178 -17.85 20.88 8.84
C PHE A 178 -16.62 20.66 9.74
N VAL A 179 -15.74 21.65 9.79
CA VAL A 179 -14.57 21.71 10.70
C VAL A 179 -14.58 23.00 11.51
N PRO A 180 -13.98 23.04 12.74
CA PRO A 180 -14.02 24.19 13.63
C PRO A 180 -13.01 25.29 13.24
N ASN A 181 -12.81 25.52 11.97
CA ASN A 181 -11.87 26.53 11.44
C ASN A 181 -12.39 27.07 10.11
N ILE A 182 -11.96 28.29 9.78
CA ILE A 182 -12.23 28.94 8.49
C ILE A 182 -10.87 29.23 7.83
N SER A 183 -10.67 28.83 6.57
CA SER A 183 -9.40 29.08 5.88
C SER A 183 -9.57 30.12 4.77
N PHE A 184 -9.82 29.71 3.55
CA PHE A 184 -10.00 30.52 2.37
C PHE A 184 -11.01 29.87 1.42
N GLY A 185 -11.35 30.54 0.32
CA GLY A 185 -12.35 30.03 -0.62
C GLY A 185 -12.10 30.47 -2.05
N LEU A 186 -13.17 30.55 -2.83
CA LEU A 186 -13.19 30.84 -4.27
C LEU A 186 -12.27 31.99 -4.71
N PRO A 187 -12.27 33.17 -4.06
CA PRO A 187 -11.44 34.28 -4.52
C PRO A 187 -9.94 34.00 -4.50
N VAL A 188 -9.48 33.15 -3.58
CA VAL A 188 -8.05 32.77 -3.49
C VAL A 188 -7.69 31.84 -4.64
N ILE A 189 -8.54 30.85 -4.95
CA ILE A 189 -8.32 29.89 -6.04
C ILE A 189 -8.33 30.62 -7.39
N GLU A 190 -9.31 31.48 -7.62
CA GLU A 190 -9.40 32.31 -8.83
C GLU A 190 -8.16 33.21 -9.02
N ALA A 191 -7.69 33.86 -7.94
CA ALA A 191 -6.52 34.73 -7.97
C ALA A 191 -5.22 33.98 -8.24
N LEU A 192 -5.10 32.72 -7.76
CA LEU A 192 -3.89 31.92 -7.91
C LEU A 192 -3.86 31.11 -9.22
N ARG A 193 -4.99 30.88 -9.87
CA ARG A 193 -5.03 30.04 -11.09
C ARG A 193 -4.07 30.51 -12.19
N PRO A 194 -3.89 31.82 -12.47
CA PRO A 194 -2.95 32.29 -13.49
C PRO A 194 -1.47 32.09 -13.13
N GLU A 195 -1.14 31.84 -11.85
CA GLU A 195 0.23 31.80 -11.35
C GLU A 195 0.96 30.47 -11.64
N THR A 196 0.24 29.43 -12.02
CA THR A 196 0.84 28.12 -12.30
C THR A 196 -0.01 27.28 -13.24
N SER A 197 0.64 26.34 -13.95
CA SER A 197 -0.03 25.27 -14.70
C SER A 197 -0.21 23.98 -13.89
N LEU A 198 0.29 23.91 -12.65
CA LEU A 198 0.10 22.74 -11.81
C LEU A 198 -1.39 22.49 -11.53
N PRO A 199 -1.83 21.23 -11.47
CA PRO A 199 -3.18 20.90 -11.05
C PRO A 199 -3.50 21.47 -9.66
N PHE A 200 -4.69 22.10 -9.56
CA PHE A 200 -5.24 22.53 -8.28
C PHE A 200 -6.09 21.41 -7.69
N ASP A 201 -5.63 20.88 -6.58
CA ASP A 201 -6.31 19.87 -5.79
C ASP A 201 -7.04 20.56 -4.62
N VAL A 202 -8.37 20.68 -4.75
CA VAL A 202 -9.20 21.47 -3.85
C VAL A 202 -9.98 20.55 -2.92
N HIS A 203 -9.55 20.53 -1.68
CA HIS A 203 -10.12 19.74 -0.61
C HIS A 203 -11.18 20.53 0.16
N LEU A 204 -12.44 20.13 -0.01
CA LEU A 204 -13.60 20.80 0.56
C LEU A 204 -13.99 20.21 1.91
N MET A 205 -13.47 20.78 2.98
CA MET A 205 -13.88 20.54 4.37
C MET A 205 -15.05 21.48 4.73
N ILE A 206 -16.16 21.35 4.00
CA ILE A 206 -17.34 22.20 4.11
C ILE A 206 -18.62 21.38 4.21
N ALA A 207 -19.62 21.93 4.86
CA ALA A 207 -20.98 21.38 4.85
C ALA A 207 -21.66 21.60 3.51
N GLU A 208 -22.51 20.64 3.09
CA GLU A 208 -23.30 20.73 1.84
C GLU A 208 -22.43 21.07 0.59
N PRO A 209 -21.33 20.32 0.30
CA PRO A 209 -20.40 20.62 -0.79
C PRO A 209 -21.08 20.68 -2.16
N GLU A 210 -22.21 19.99 -2.35
CA GLU A 210 -23.04 20.02 -3.55
C GLU A 210 -23.49 21.42 -3.99
N ARG A 211 -23.52 22.36 -3.06
CA ARG A 211 -23.88 23.78 -3.35
C ARG A 211 -22.72 24.56 -3.98
N TYR A 212 -21.48 24.05 -3.86
CA TYR A 212 -20.28 24.83 -4.16
C TYR A 212 -19.37 24.22 -5.23
N VAL A 213 -19.47 22.91 -5.51
CA VAL A 213 -18.56 22.21 -6.43
C VAL A 213 -18.51 22.86 -7.81
N ASP A 214 -19.66 23.32 -8.35
CA ASP A 214 -19.71 24.01 -9.64
C ASP A 214 -18.86 25.30 -9.64
N ALA A 215 -18.93 26.07 -8.57
CA ALA A 215 -18.19 27.31 -8.41
C ALA A 215 -16.68 27.03 -8.26
N PHE A 216 -16.27 25.99 -7.49
CA PHE A 216 -14.86 25.64 -7.33
C PHE A 216 -14.23 25.15 -8.63
N VAL A 217 -14.93 24.32 -9.41
CA VAL A 217 -14.44 23.90 -10.73
C VAL A 217 -14.30 25.09 -11.65
N LYS A 218 -15.29 26.01 -11.67
CA LYS A 218 -15.23 27.25 -12.48
C LYS A 218 -14.07 28.17 -12.04
N ALA A 219 -13.75 28.20 -10.75
CA ALA A 219 -12.63 28.98 -10.19
C ALA A 219 -11.26 28.40 -10.59
N GLY A 220 -11.20 27.18 -11.12
CA GLY A 220 -9.98 26.55 -11.63
C GLY A 220 -9.51 25.31 -10.86
N ALA A 221 -10.38 24.66 -10.08
CA ALA A 221 -10.09 23.38 -9.48
C ALA A 221 -10.01 22.28 -10.54
N ASP A 222 -8.89 21.58 -10.63
CA ASP A 222 -8.69 20.42 -11.52
C ASP A 222 -9.14 19.12 -10.84
N ILE A 223 -9.01 19.06 -9.51
CA ILE A 223 -9.41 17.96 -8.64
C ILE A 223 -10.26 18.56 -7.53
N VAL A 224 -11.41 17.94 -7.23
CA VAL A 224 -12.27 18.36 -6.12
C VAL A 224 -12.47 17.18 -5.17
N ALA A 225 -11.94 17.31 -3.96
CA ALA A 225 -12.12 16.35 -2.90
C ALA A 225 -13.27 16.76 -1.98
N VAL A 226 -14.23 15.85 -1.82
CA VAL A 226 -15.39 16.04 -0.94
C VAL A 226 -15.43 14.95 0.11
N HIS A 227 -15.75 15.30 1.36
CA HIS A 227 -15.85 14.31 2.42
C HIS A 227 -17.09 13.44 2.25
N VAL A 228 -16.91 12.12 2.43
CA VAL A 228 -18.04 11.18 2.42
C VAL A 228 -19.05 11.51 3.51
N GLU A 229 -18.59 12.11 4.62
CA GLU A 229 -19.40 12.52 5.76
C GLU A 229 -20.19 13.82 5.52
N ALA A 230 -19.83 14.60 4.49
CA ALA A 230 -20.43 15.92 4.24
C ALA A 230 -21.68 15.88 3.36
N THR A 231 -22.02 14.74 2.76
CA THR A 231 -23.15 14.61 1.84
C THR A 231 -23.91 13.30 2.00
N ALA A 232 -25.24 13.36 1.88
CA ALA A 232 -26.08 12.17 1.83
C ALA A 232 -26.14 11.52 0.41
N HIS A 233 -25.68 12.23 -0.63
CA HIS A 233 -25.82 11.82 -2.02
C HIS A 233 -24.49 11.75 -2.76
N LEU A 234 -23.52 11.09 -2.17
CA LEU A 234 -22.13 11.04 -2.63
C LEU A 234 -21.99 10.63 -4.11
N HIS A 235 -22.72 9.61 -4.57
CA HIS A 235 -22.67 9.19 -5.97
C HIS A 235 -23.06 10.33 -6.93
N ARG A 236 -24.15 11.06 -6.62
CA ARG A 236 -24.60 12.20 -7.43
C ARG A 236 -23.55 13.30 -7.46
N LEU A 237 -22.92 13.57 -6.33
CA LEU A 237 -21.90 14.61 -6.21
C LEU A 237 -20.64 14.26 -7.01
N VAL A 238 -20.16 13.03 -6.93
CA VAL A 238 -19.04 12.51 -7.74
C VAL A 238 -19.36 12.61 -9.23
N ALA A 239 -20.55 12.19 -9.66
CA ALA A 239 -20.98 12.32 -11.05
C ALA A 239 -20.98 13.78 -11.50
N ARG A 240 -21.48 14.70 -10.66
CA ARG A 240 -21.51 16.14 -10.96
C ARG A 240 -20.13 16.75 -11.15
N ILE A 241 -19.17 16.41 -10.27
CA ILE A 241 -17.77 16.87 -10.41
C ILE A 241 -17.19 16.43 -11.77
N LYS A 242 -17.41 15.18 -12.17
CA LYS A 242 -16.93 14.64 -13.45
C LYS A 242 -17.63 15.25 -14.65
N GLU A 243 -18.93 15.54 -14.58
CA GLU A 243 -19.67 16.26 -15.64
C GLU A 243 -19.11 17.66 -15.86
N LEU A 244 -18.61 18.32 -14.83
CA LEU A 244 -17.96 19.63 -14.92
C LEU A 244 -16.54 19.57 -15.50
N GLY A 245 -16.00 18.38 -15.75
CA GLY A 245 -14.67 18.15 -16.32
C GLY A 245 -13.54 18.08 -15.29
N ALA A 246 -13.83 18.16 -14.00
CA ALA A 246 -12.84 17.99 -12.93
C ALA A 246 -12.69 16.51 -12.53
N LYS A 247 -11.57 16.16 -11.93
CA LYS A 247 -11.36 14.87 -11.30
C LYS A 247 -12.10 14.80 -9.97
N ALA A 248 -12.82 13.70 -9.75
CA ALA A 248 -13.55 13.49 -8.52
C ALA A 248 -12.69 12.78 -7.47
N SER A 249 -12.51 13.42 -6.34
CA SER A 249 -11.86 12.89 -5.15
C SER A 249 -12.85 12.74 -4.00
N VAL A 250 -12.72 11.66 -3.21
CA VAL A 250 -13.50 11.47 -1.98
C VAL A 250 -12.58 11.31 -0.80
N ALA A 251 -12.80 12.15 0.22
CA ALA A 251 -12.06 12.17 1.47
C ALA A 251 -12.74 11.35 2.57
N LEU A 252 -11.92 10.69 3.39
CA LEU A 252 -12.34 9.89 4.55
C LEU A 252 -11.65 10.39 5.81
N ASN A 253 -12.42 10.73 6.85
CA ASN A 253 -11.89 11.05 8.17
C ASN A 253 -11.19 9.84 8.83
N PRO A 254 -10.32 10.05 9.84
CA PRO A 254 -9.60 8.95 10.51
C PRO A 254 -10.51 7.85 11.06
N ALA A 255 -11.66 8.21 11.63
CA ALA A 255 -12.61 7.26 12.22
C ALA A 255 -13.61 6.65 11.22
N THR A 256 -13.73 7.20 10.01
CA THR A 256 -14.69 6.72 9.00
C THR A 256 -14.22 5.43 8.35
N PRO A 257 -15.02 4.37 8.32
CA PRO A 257 -14.68 3.10 7.67
C PRO A 257 -14.42 3.27 6.17
N ALA A 258 -13.39 2.60 5.64
CA ALA A 258 -13.10 2.60 4.21
C ALA A 258 -14.26 2.02 3.36
N GLU A 259 -15.06 1.15 3.94
CA GLU A 259 -16.20 0.50 3.31
C GLU A 259 -17.23 1.47 2.75
N TRP A 260 -17.30 2.70 3.29
CA TRP A 260 -18.25 3.73 2.83
C TRP A 260 -18.01 4.16 1.38
N ILE A 261 -16.77 4.09 0.90
CA ILE A 261 -16.45 4.42 -0.50
C ILE A 261 -16.37 3.20 -1.42
N ARG A 262 -16.37 1.97 -0.88
CA ARG A 262 -16.19 0.76 -1.68
C ARG A 262 -17.15 0.64 -2.86
N PRO A 263 -18.46 0.95 -2.73
CA PRO A 263 -19.40 0.86 -3.85
C PRO A 263 -19.13 1.83 -5.00
N ILE A 264 -18.50 2.99 -4.72
CA ILE A 264 -18.23 4.04 -5.70
C ILE A 264 -16.76 4.13 -6.10
N LEU A 265 -15.89 3.32 -5.51
CA LEU A 265 -14.45 3.33 -5.74
C LEU A 265 -14.07 3.29 -7.24
N PRO A 266 -14.75 2.51 -8.12
CA PRO A 266 -14.47 2.51 -9.56
C PRO A 266 -14.77 3.83 -10.29
N LEU A 267 -15.50 4.74 -9.66
CA LEU A 267 -15.88 6.03 -10.23
C LEU A 267 -14.91 7.16 -9.86
N LEU A 268 -14.02 6.91 -8.88
CA LEU A 268 -13.14 7.92 -8.33
C LEU A 268 -11.85 8.05 -9.15
N ASP A 269 -11.35 9.27 -9.26
CA ASP A 269 -10.05 9.58 -9.83
C ASP A 269 -8.99 9.71 -8.74
N VAL A 270 -9.39 10.07 -7.52
CA VAL A 270 -8.55 10.16 -6.32
C VAL A 270 -9.34 9.66 -5.10
N VAL A 271 -8.67 8.98 -4.18
CA VAL A 271 -9.17 8.72 -2.82
C VAL A 271 -8.26 9.42 -1.84
N LEU A 272 -8.80 10.32 -1.04
CA LEU A 272 -8.07 11.06 0.01
C LEU A 272 -8.33 10.42 1.37
N VAL A 273 -7.28 10.00 2.05
CA VAL A 273 -7.35 9.47 3.41
C VAL A 273 -6.72 10.47 4.37
N MET A 274 -7.54 11.03 5.27
CA MET A 274 -7.06 11.94 6.30
C MET A 274 -6.25 11.19 7.33
N THR A 275 -5.01 11.64 7.55
CA THR A 275 -4.08 11.09 8.56
C THR A 275 -3.99 11.96 9.83
N VAL A 276 -4.87 12.93 9.94
CA VAL A 276 -5.21 13.72 11.12
C VAL A 276 -6.72 13.98 11.12
N ASP A 277 -7.30 14.45 12.23
CA ASP A 277 -8.65 15.00 12.19
C ASP A 277 -8.62 16.33 11.41
N PRO A 278 -9.49 16.52 10.40
CA PRO A 278 -9.46 17.73 9.57
C PRO A 278 -9.77 19.00 10.37
N GLY A 279 -9.24 20.16 9.91
CA GLY A 279 -9.54 21.46 10.47
C GLY A 279 -8.35 22.32 10.85
N PHE A 280 -7.18 21.76 11.14
CA PHE A 280 -5.99 22.53 11.53
C PHE A 280 -4.72 21.96 10.90
N ALA A 281 -3.81 22.85 10.48
CA ALA A 281 -2.48 22.47 10.06
C ALA A 281 -1.57 22.12 11.26
N GLY A 282 -0.48 21.38 11.00
CA GLY A 282 0.55 21.09 12.01
C GLY A 282 0.15 20.05 13.06
N GLN A 283 -0.92 19.31 12.86
CA GLN A 283 -1.33 18.21 13.75
C GLN A 283 -0.38 17.01 13.64
N LYS A 284 -0.37 16.21 14.71
CA LYS A 284 0.42 14.98 14.78
C LYS A 284 -0.21 13.89 13.92
N PHE A 285 0.59 13.31 13.03
CA PHE A 285 0.23 12.16 12.20
C PHE A 285 -0.35 10.99 13.01
N LEU A 286 -1.40 10.35 12.52
CA LEU A 286 -2.09 9.21 13.12
C LEU A 286 -1.70 7.89 12.44
N PRO A 287 -0.69 7.15 12.92
CA PRO A 287 -0.15 5.98 12.22
C PRO A 287 -1.16 4.85 11.98
N PHE A 288 -2.18 4.70 12.84
CA PHE A 288 -3.20 3.65 12.71
C PHE A 288 -4.03 3.79 11.42
N VAL A 289 -4.10 5.00 10.86
CA VAL A 289 -4.84 5.26 9.62
C VAL A 289 -4.18 4.58 8.41
N LEU A 290 -2.90 4.25 8.48
CA LEU A 290 -2.20 3.54 7.41
C LEU A 290 -2.83 2.18 7.08
N ASP A 291 -3.52 1.54 8.02
CA ASP A 291 -4.26 0.29 7.74
C ASP A 291 -5.46 0.54 6.81
N LYS A 292 -6.08 1.73 6.90
CA LYS A 292 -7.11 2.16 5.94
C LYS A 292 -6.51 2.40 4.56
N VAL A 293 -5.35 3.06 4.48
CA VAL A 293 -4.62 3.28 3.21
C VAL A 293 -4.32 1.93 2.53
N ARG A 294 -3.78 0.95 3.26
CA ARG A 294 -3.52 -0.42 2.76
C ARG A 294 -4.79 -1.10 2.27
N THR A 295 -5.89 -0.93 2.98
CA THR A 295 -7.18 -1.54 2.63
C THR A 295 -7.72 -0.97 1.32
N VAL A 296 -7.71 0.36 1.16
CA VAL A 296 -8.13 1.03 -0.08
C VAL A 296 -7.21 0.64 -1.24
N ARG A 297 -5.89 0.66 -1.04
CA ARG A 297 -4.91 0.25 -2.07
C ARG A 297 -5.19 -1.16 -2.57
N ARG A 298 -5.38 -2.10 -1.67
CA ARG A 298 -5.71 -3.49 -2.03
C ARG A 298 -6.97 -3.57 -2.88
N TRP A 299 -8.06 -2.87 -2.52
CA TRP A 299 -9.29 -2.88 -3.33
C TRP A 299 -9.09 -2.27 -4.72
N MET A 300 -8.27 -1.22 -4.81
CA MET A 300 -7.92 -0.63 -6.10
C MET A 300 -7.15 -1.62 -6.97
N ASP A 301 -6.18 -2.34 -6.40
CA ASP A 301 -5.36 -3.34 -7.10
C ASP A 301 -6.20 -4.55 -7.53
N GLU A 302 -7.05 -5.07 -6.64
CA GLU A 302 -7.97 -6.19 -6.92
C GLU A 302 -8.90 -5.88 -8.11
N GLN A 303 -9.26 -4.62 -8.31
CA GLN A 303 -10.16 -4.15 -9.37
C GLN A 303 -9.40 -3.55 -10.57
N GLY A 304 -8.07 -3.50 -10.55
CA GLY A 304 -7.26 -2.88 -11.61
C GLY A 304 -7.50 -1.37 -11.78
N LEU A 305 -7.88 -0.67 -10.70
CA LEU A 305 -8.18 0.76 -10.74
C LEU A 305 -6.90 1.60 -10.81
N THR A 306 -6.97 2.67 -11.58
CA THR A 306 -5.84 3.58 -11.80
C THR A 306 -5.94 4.89 -11.03
N ALA A 307 -6.93 5.03 -10.15
CA ALA A 307 -7.10 6.19 -9.30
C ALA A 307 -5.86 6.44 -8.43
N GLU A 308 -5.62 7.69 -8.05
CA GLU A 308 -4.58 8.03 -7.09
C GLU A 308 -5.08 7.75 -5.66
N LEU A 309 -4.15 7.40 -4.78
CA LEU A 309 -4.42 7.26 -3.34
C LEU A 309 -3.61 8.31 -2.60
N GLU A 310 -4.31 9.27 -2.06
CA GLU A 310 -3.76 10.45 -1.43
C GLU A 310 -3.85 10.34 0.09
N VAL A 311 -2.86 10.90 0.79
CA VAL A 311 -2.87 11.04 2.24
C VAL A 311 -2.62 12.50 2.62
N ASP A 312 -3.41 13.00 3.56
CA ASP A 312 -3.30 14.36 4.07
C ASP A 312 -3.36 14.41 5.59
N GLY A 313 -2.42 15.14 6.17
CA GLY A 313 -2.32 15.45 7.58
C GLY A 313 -1.05 14.95 8.25
N GLY A 314 -0.20 15.89 8.67
CA GLY A 314 1.04 15.61 9.41
C GLY A 314 2.09 14.83 8.62
N VAL A 315 2.03 14.86 7.29
CA VAL A 315 3.01 14.21 6.42
C VAL A 315 4.30 15.03 6.36
N THR A 316 5.42 14.37 6.59
CA THR A 316 6.76 14.93 6.60
C THR A 316 7.75 13.94 5.99
N ALA A 317 9.00 14.33 5.76
CA ALA A 317 10.05 13.41 5.29
C ALA A 317 10.28 12.22 6.25
N ALA A 318 9.91 12.34 7.53
CA ALA A 318 10.10 11.27 8.51
C ALA A 318 9.11 10.12 8.35
N ASN A 319 7.89 10.38 7.84
CA ASN A 319 6.82 9.38 7.70
C ASN A 319 6.35 9.16 6.24
N ALA A 320 6.87 9.92 5.28
CA ALA A 320 6.53 9.80 3.86
C ALA A 320 6.76 8.38 3.34
N ALA A 321 7.86 7.74 3.74
CA ALA A 321 8.18 6.36 3.38
C ALA A 321 7.11 5.36 3.85
N ASP A 322 6.58 5.53 5.06
CA ASP A 322 5.53 4.66 5.62
C ASP A 322 4.20 4.85 4.89
N CYS A 323 3.87 6.09 4.52
CA CYS A 323 2.67 6.40 3.72
C CYS A 323 2.73 5.70 2.35
N VAL A 324 3.87 5.79 1.67
CA VAL A 324 4.07 5.15 0.37
C VAL A 324 4.11 3.63 0.50
N ALA A 325 4.76 3.09 1.52
CA ALA A 325 4.73 1.65 1.80
C ALA A 325 3.32 1.12 2.11
N ALA A 326 2.43 1.97 2.64
CA ALA A 326 1.02 1.65 2.83
C ALA A 326 0.20 1.70 1.52
N GLY A 327 0.75 2.27 0.45
CA GLY A 327 0.10 2.34 -0.87
C GLY A 327 -0.29 3.73 -1.35
N ALA A 328 0.08 4.80 -0.63
CA ALA A 328 -0.16 6.16 -1.08
C ALA A 328 0.66 6.50 -2.34
N THR A 329 0.03 7.22 -3.26
CA THR A 329 0.63 7.73 -4.50
C THR A 329 0.73 9.24 -4.52
N VAL A 330 0.02 9.92 -3.62
CA VAL A 330 0.06 11.37 -3.45
C VAL A 330 0.24 11.70 -1.98
N LEU A 331 1.19 12.58 -1.68
CA LEU A 331 1.52 13.03 -0.34
C LEU A 331 1.20 14.52 -0.21
N VAL A 332 0.16 14.84 0.56
CA VAL A 332 -0.13 16.23 0.93
C VAL A 332 0.74 16.61 2.13
N SER A 333 1.51 17.68 1.99
CA SER A 333 2.37 18.18 3.07
C SER A 333 2.24 19.69 3.20
N ALA A 334 1.82 20.15 4.37
CA ALA A 334 1.69 21.56 4.72
C ALA A 334 2.89 22.00 5.60
N SER A 335 2.82 21.75 6.90
CA SER A 335 3.90 22.10 7.85
C SER A 335 5.23 21.39 7.55
N GLY A 336 5.19 20.20 6.97
CA GLY A 336 6.38 19.45 6.55
C GLY A 336 7.19 20.15 5.44
N ILE A 337 6.57 21.09 4.70
CA ILE A 337 7.25 21.96 3.73
C ILE A 337 7.43 23.36 4.30
N PHE A 338 6.37 24.06 4.66
CA PHE A 338 6.40 25.49 4.99
C PHE A 338 6.92 25.81 6.41
N GLN A 339 6.98 24.83 7.30
CA GLN A 339 7.47 24.98 8.68
C GLN A 339 8.62 24.01 9.00
N SER A 340 9.22 23.40 7.98
CA SER A 340 10.34 22.46 8.12
C SER A 340 11.66 23.14 8.58
N GLY A 341 11.77 24.45 8.43
CA GLY A 341 13.02 25.20 8.60
C GLY A 341 13.93 25.15 7.38
N LEU A 342 13.53 24.46 6.30
CA LEU A 342 14.24 24.39 5.03
C LEU A 342 13.60 25.33 3.99
N PRO A 343 14.34 25.79 2.97
CA PRO A 343 13.76 26.38 1.77
C PRO A 343 12.76 25.40 1.11
N ILE A 344 11.75 25.92 0.41
CA ILE A 344 10.70 25.10 -0.24
C ILE A 344 11.29 24.02 -1.16
N PRO A 345 12.28 24.33 -2.05
CA PRO A 345 12.89 23.29 -2.91
C PRO A 345 13.52 22.15 -2.12
N ASP A 346 14.24 22.49 -1.05
CA ASP A 346 14.94 21.49 -0.22
C ASP A 346 13.95 20.63 0.57
N ALA A 347 12.85 21.20 1.04
CA ALA A 347 11.80 20.48 1.75
C ALA A 347 11.07 19.48 0.82
N ILE A 348 10.78 19.88 -0.43
CA ILE A 348 10.20 18.98 -1.46
C ILE A 348 11.18 17.86 -1.80
N GLU A 349 12.46 18.19 -2.00
CA GLU A 349 13.47 17.17 -2.29
C GLU A 349 13.67 16.19 -1.12
N ALA A 350 13.61 16.67 0.13
CA ALA A 350 13.67 15.79 1.31
C ALA A 350 12.52 14.77 1.33
N LEU A 351 11.29 15.16 0.95
CA LEU A 351 10.16 14.25 0.79
C LEU A 351 10.44 13.23 -0.34
N ARG A 352 10.93 13.67 -1.50
CA ARG A 352 11.27 12.79 -2.62
C ARG A 352 12.35 11.77 -2.25
N GLN A 353 13.39 12.20 -1.52
CA GLN A 353 14.46 11.31 -1.06
C GLN A 353 13.96 10.28 -0.04
N ALA A 354 13.06 10.68 0.87
CA ALA A 354 12.43 9.74 1.80
C ALA A 354 11.65 8.65 1.07
N VAL A 355 10.94 9.03 0.00
CA VAL A 355 10.14 8.11 -0.83
C VAL A 355 11.01 7.19 -1.66
N LYS A 356 12.12 7.64 -2.26
CA LYS A 356 13.05 6.83 -3.08
C LYS A 356 13.53 5.58 -2.34
N LYS A 357 13.66 5.65 -1.01
CA LYS A 357 14.07 4.49 -0.18
C LYS A 357 13.08 3.31 -0.27
N VAL A 358 11.81 3.58 -0.58
CA VAL A 358 10.74 2.57 -0.67
C VAL A 358 10.48 2.18 -2.12
N THR A 359 10.61 3.14 -3.07
CA THR A 359 10.29 2.91 -4.48
C THR A 359 11.39 2.18 -5.24
N GLY A 360 12.60 2.11 -4.69
CA GLY A 360 13.79 1.65 -5.39
C GLY A 360 14.27 2.68 -6.40
N ASP A 361 15.57 2.82 -6.55
CA ASP A 361 16.13 3.75 -7.53
C ASP A 361 15.74 3.29 -8.95
N GLY A 362 15.07 4.15 -9.71
CA GLY A 362 14.63 3.92 -11.08
C GLY A 362 15.79 3.88 -12.10
N THR A 363 16.94 3.32 -11.74
CA THR A 363 18.01 2.97 -12.64
C THR A 363 17.96 1.48 -12.99
N GLU A 364 16.84 1.03 -13.57
CA GLU A 364 16.92 -0.12 -14.46
C GLU A 364 17.58 0.40 -15.76
N LYS A 365 18.84 0.01 -15.95
CA LYS A 365 19.43 -0.03 -17.30
C LYS A 365 18.46 -0.80 -18.19
N GLU A 366 17.86 -0.12 -19.18
CA GLU A 366 17.30 -0.79 -20.33
C GLU A 366 18.39 -1.71 -20.91
N GLY A 367 18.16 -3.00 -20.93
CA GLY A 367 18.98 -3.92 -21.69
C GLY A 367 19.49 -5.09 -20.88
N GLU A 368 18.66 -6.10 -20.77
CA GLU A 368 18.94 -7.47 -21.16
C GLU A 368 17.67 -8.29 -20.94
N PRO A 369 17.22 -9.07 -21.92
CA PRO A 369 16.11 -10.00 -21.69
C PRO A 369 16.53 -10.99 -20.60
N PRO A 370 15.62 -11.46 -19.75
CA PRO A 370 15.96 -12.42 -18.71
C PRO A 370 16.60 -13.62 -19.37
N SER A 371 17.88 -13.88 -19.04
CA SER A 371 18.55 -15.11 -19.42
C SER A 371 17.72 -16.28 -18.91
N GLU A 372 17.29 -17.14 -19.83
CA GLU A 372 16.73 -18.45 -19.54
C GLU A 372 17.63 -19.15 -18.52
N GLY A 373 17.13 -19.46 -17.33
CA GLY A 373 17.84 -20.30 -16.39
C GLY A 373 17.80 -19.93 -14.93
N CYS A 374 16.65 -19.66 -14.32
CA CYS A 374 16.51 -19.93 -12.89
C CYS A 374 16.34 -21.44 -12.67
N ARG A 375 17.48 -22.17 -12.69
CA ARG A 375 17.53 -23.55 -12.21
C ARG A 375 17.45 -23.51 -10.69
N CYS A 376 16.43 -24.10 -10.11
CA CYS A 376 16.45 -24.54 -8.72
C CYS A 376 17.75 -25.30 -8.50
N GLY A 377 18.60 -24.84 -7.58
CA GLY A 377 19.91 -25.42 -7.34
C GLY A 377 19.83 -26.93 -7.17
N SER A 378 20.44 -27.67 -8.09
CA SER A 378 20.56 -29.12 -7.99
C SER A 378 21.48 -29.44 -6.82
N LEU A 379 20.90 -29.84 -5.69
CA LEU A 379 21.62 -30.45 -4.57
C LEU A 379 22.06 -31.87 -4.97
N ARG A 380 23.10 -31.95 -5.79
CA ARG A 380 24.02 -33.11 -5.81
C ARG A 380 25.37 -32.59 -5.40
N GLU A 381 25.70 -32.75 -4.13
CA GLU A 381 27.06 -32.91 -3.60
C GLU A 381 27.04 -32.60 -2.10
N ALA A 382 26.68 -33.58 -1.30
CA ALA A 382 27.10 -33.71 0.09
C ALA A 382 26.83 -35.15 0.59
N GLU A 383 27.36 -36.12 -0.15
CA GLU A 383 27.67 -37.42 0.40
C GLU A 383 29.08 -37.80 -0.03
N LYS A 384 30.09 -37.34 0.70
CA LYS A 384 31.42 -37.95 0.90
C LYS A 384 32.24 -37.06 1.83
N GLY A 385 32.36 -37.49 3.06
CA GLY A 385 33.26 -36.91 4.07
C GLY A 385 32.81 -37.23 5.46
#